data_457f5d72298288d65f7d3ea2255e29a9
#
_entry.id   457f5d72298288d65f7d3ea2255e29a9
#
_cell.length_a   1.000
_cell.length_b   1.000
_cell.length_c   1.000
_cell.angle_alpha   90.00
_cell.angle_beta   90.00
_cell.angle_gamma   90.00
#
_symmetry.space_group_name_H-M   'P 1'
#
loop_
_entity.id
_entity.type
_entity.pdbx_description
1 polymer ?
#
loop_
_entity_poly.entity_id
_entity_poly.type
_entity_poly.pdbx_seq_one_letter_code
_entity_poly.pdbx_strand_id
1 'polypeptide(L)'
;ILALLLLALPLSAAAQLSNEHVHNFVEHNNARYRNEINIPGFDGYQTLKCDFHIHTVLSDGSVWPTVRVQEAWREGLDAIAITDHIEYRPNKKTVITDHNESFKIAKEASEKYGIIVIKGAEITRKKPLGHMNALFITDANALEVKDPLQAIDIARSQGGYVLWNHPGWPDNNSTIYEVHEELLKAGKIDA
;
A
#
# COMPACT_ATOMS: atom_id res chain seq x y z
N ILE A 1 -31.30 -12.78 61.36
CA ILE A 1 -31.30 -13.04 59.89
C ILE A 1 -30.57 -11.88 59.25
N LEU A 2 -29.31 -12.12 58.90
CA LEU A 2 -28.43 -11.12 58.27
C LEU A 2 -28.51 -11.33 56.77
N ALA A 3 -29.15 -10.40 56.05
CA ALA A 3 -29.20 -10.44 54.59
C ALA A 3 -27.92 -9.85 53.99
N LEU A 4 -27.11 -10.70 53.36
CA LEU A 4 -25.92 -10.25 52.60
C LEU A 4 -26.40 -9.74 51.26
N LEU A 5 -26.38 -8.43 51.06
CA LEU A 5 -26.57 -7.83 49.72
C LEU A 5 -25.26 -7.95 48.98
N LEU A 6 -25.18 -8.90 48.04
CA LEU A 6 -24.12 -8.95 47.01
C LEU A 6 -24.39 -7.86 45.95
N LEU A 7 -23.70 -6.74 46.05
CA LEU A 7 -23.60 -5.77 44.97
C LEU A 7 -22.75 -6.40 43.81
N ALA A 8 -23.44 -6.95 42.81
CA ALA A 8 -22.79 -7.26 41.55
C ALA A 8 -22.48 -5.93 40.82
N LEU A 9 -21.25 -5.44 40.93
CA LEU A 9 -20.74 -4.41 40.04
C LEU A 9 -20.65 -4.99 38.64
N PRO A 10 -21.26 -4.37 37.63
CA PRO A 10 -20.99 -4.78 36.27
C PRO A 10 -19.52 -4.43 35.97
N LEU A 11 -18.66 -5.43 35.85
CA LEU A 11 -17.41 -5.29 35.17
C LEU A 11 -17.71 -5.03 33.67
N SER A 12 -17.96 -3.79 33.34
CA SER A 12 -17.80 -3.37 31.95
C SER A 12 -16.31 -3.33 31.66
N ALA A 13 -15.75 -4.48 31.37
CA ALA A 13 -14.49 -4.54 30.64
C ALA A 13 -14.80 -3.99 29.24
N ALA A 14 -14.75 -2.67 29.12
CA ALA A 14 -14.55 -2.04 27.84
C ALA A 14 -13.15 -2.50 27.40
N ALA A 15 -13.10 -3.59 26.66
CA ALA A 15 -11.91 -3.96 25.92
C ALA A 15 -11.68 -2.82 24.94
N GLN A 16 -10.84 -1.89 25.33
CA GLN A 16 -10.33 -0.87 24.45
C GLN A 16 -9.40 -1.61 23.48
N LEU A 17 -9.98 -2.08 22.38
CA LEU A 17 -9.20 -2.65 21.29
C LEU A 17 -8.25 -1.56 20.81
N SER A 18 -6.99 -1.62 21.25
CA SER A 18 -5.95 -0.81 20.63
C SER A 18 -5.80 -1.25 19.18
N ASN A 19 -5.44 -0.34 18.28
CA ASN A 19 -5.16 -0.69 16.89
C ASN A 19 -4.15 -1.84 16.77
N GLU A 20 -3.24 -1.98 17.72
CA GLU A 20 -2.29 -3.08 17.82
C GLU A 20 -2.96 -4.46 17.96
N HIS A 21 -4.11 -4.55 18.64
CA HIS A 21 -4.83 -5.81 18.81
C HIS A 21 -5.70 -6.18 17.59
N VAL A 22 -6.18 -5.18 16.87
CA VAL A 22 -7.00 -5.42 15.67
C VAL A 22 -6.15 -6.02 14.54
N HIS A 23 -4.83 -5.79 14.56
CA HIS A 23 -3.91 -6.17 13.48
C HIS A 23 -2.98 -7.33 13.85
N ASN A 24 -3.01 -7.75 15.11
CA ASN A 24 -2.25 -8.90 15.58
C ASN A 24 -3.12 -10.15 15.55
N PHE A 25 -3.37 -10.69 14.37
CA PHE A 25 -3.72 -12.10 14.30
C PHE A 25 -2.52 -12.90 14.79
N VAL A 26 -2.68 -13.62 15.91
CA VAL A 26 -1.62 -14.42 16.52
C VAL A 26 -0.98 -15.39 15.52
N GLU A 27 -1.76 -15.84 14.54
CA GLU A 27 -1.31 -16.71 13.44
C GLU A 27 -0.34 -16.01 12.48
N HIS A 28 -0.51 -14.71 12.22
CA HIS A 28 0.41 -13.93 11.38
C HIS A 28 1.67 -13.51 12.13
N ASN A 29 1.60 -13.30 13.44
CA ASN A 29 2.78 -13.01 14.26
C ASN A 29 3.70 -14.22 14.44
N ASN A 30 3.24 -15.41 14.13
CA ASN A 30 3.98 -16.67 14.20
C ASN A 30 4.42 -17.16 12.81
N ALA A 31 4.53 -16.32 11.81
CA ALA A 31 5.21 -16.69 10.57
C ALA A 31 6.66 -17.04 10.90
N ARG A 32 6.89 -18.30 11.25
CA ARG A 32 8.19 -18.85 11.68
C ARG A 32 9.13 -19.08 10.50
N TYR A 33 8.62 -18.99 9.28
CA TYR A 33 9.33 -19.34 8.07
C TYR A 33 9.15 -18.24 7.04
N ARG A 34 10.27 -17.76 6.54
CA ARG A 34 10.37 -16.96 5.34
C ARG A 34 10.61 -17.90 4.17
N ASN A 35 9.88 -17.77 3.09
CA ASN A 35 10.17 -18.49 1.87
C ASN A 35 11.52 -18.03 1.32
N GLU A 36 12.39 -18.97 0.98
CA GLU A 36 13.67 -18.66 0.37
C GLU A 36 13.54 -18.72 -1.15
N ILE A 37 13.71 -17.57 -1.78
CA ILE A 37 13.76 -17.45 -3.23
C ILE A 37 15.18 -17.10 -3.62
N ASN A 38 15.91 -18.06 -4.16
CA ASN A 38 17.29 -17.91 -4.57
C ASN A 38 17.36 -17.52 -6.04
N ILE A 39 17.62 -16.23 -6.30
CA ILE A 39 17.91 -15.73 -7.65
C ILE A 39 19.37 -15.24 -7.63
N PRO A 40 20.22 -15.76 -8.50
CA PRO A 40 21.63 -15.36 -8.52
C PRO A 40 21.75 -13.87 -8.84
N GLY A 41 22.74 -13.23 -8.24
CA GLY A 41 23.14 -11.88 -8.62
C GLY A 41 23.73 -11.86 -10.02
N PHE A 42 23.75 -10.71 -10.64
CA PHE A 42 24.32 -10.50 -11.95
C PHE A 42 25.27 -9.30 -11.93
N ASP A 43 26.44 -9.46 -12.53
CA ASP A 43 27.45 -8.41 -12.72
C ASP A 43 27.80 -7.62 -11.43
N GLY A 44 27.90 -8.32 -10.29
CA GLY A 44 28.21 -7.72 -8.99
C GLY A 44 27.00 -7.10 -8.27
N TYR A 45 25.83 -7.14 -8.85
CA TYR A 45 24.58 -6.67 -8.23
C TYR A 45 23.84 -7.80 -7.52
N GLN A 46 23.17 -7.45 -6.42
CA GLN A 46 22.19 -8.33 -5.77
C GLN A 46 20.86 -8.28 -6.50
N THR A 47 20.23 -9.43 -6.68
CA THR A 47 18.85 -9.51 -7.15
C THR A 47 17.88 -9.32 -5.99
N LEU A 48 17.01 -8.32 -6.07
CA LEU A 48 15.94 -8.09 -5.10
C LEU A 48 14.62 -8.63 -5.66
N LYS A 49 13.84 -9.26 -4.79
CA LYS A 49 12.48 -9.71 -5.08
C LYS A 49 11.51 -8.65 -4.57
N CYS A 50 10.74 -8.08 -5.47
CA CYS A 50 9.96 -6.88 -5.18
C CYS A 50 8.49 -7.05 -5.60
N ASP A 51 7.58 -6.41 -4.87
CA ASP A 51 6.22 -6.16 -5.29
C ASP A 51 5.94 -4.64 -5.19
N PHE A 52 5.64 -4.01 -6.31
CA PHE A 52 5.48 -2.56 -6.40
C PHE A 52 4.04 -2.11 -6.63
N HIS A 53 3.06 -3.02 -6.37
CA HIS A 53 1.65 -2.70 -6.51
C HIS A 53 0.82 -3.33 -5.38
N ILE A 54 0.75 -2.66 -4.23
CA ILE A 54 0.10 -3.19 -3.03
C ILE A 54 -0.92 -2.19 -2.48
N HIS A 55 -2.14 -2.67 -2.24
CA HIS A 55 -3.21 -1.94 -1.58
C HIS A 55 -3.44 -2.41 -0.15
N THR A 56 -3.88 -1.49 0.69
CA THR A 56 -4.22 -1.75 2.08
C THR A 56 -5.67 -1.36 2.37
N VAL A 57 -6.13 -1.59 3.58
CA VAL A 57 -7.46 -1.17 4.03
C VAL A 57 -7.66 0.37 3.98
N LEU A 58 -6.57 1.15 3.83
CA LEU A 58 -6.65 2.60 3.71
C LEU A 58 -7.16 3.03 2.32
N SER A 59 -7.16 2.12 1.34
CA SER A 59 -7.90 2.26 0.07
C SER A 59 -8.94 1.15 -0.07
N ASP A 60 -8.75 0.19 -0.94
CA ASP A 60 -9.68 -0.90 -1.23
C ASP A 60 -9.14 -2.29 -0.88
N GLY A 61 -7.91 -2.38 -0.39
CA GLY A 61 -7.35 -3.62 0.13
C GLY A 61 -8.06 -4.09 1.41
N SER A 62 -7.87 -5.35 1.75
CA SER A 62 -8.56 -6.01 2.85
C SER A 62 -7.76 -6.08 4.15
N VAL A 63 -6.47 -5.73 4.12
CA VAL A 63 -5.58 -5.89 5.27
C VAL A 63 -4.86 -4.59 5.62
N TRP A 64 -4.38 -4.54 6.86
CA TRP A 64 -3.66 -3.41 7.40
C TRP A 64 -2.22 -3.34 6.84
N PRO A 65 -1.60 -2.14 6.75
CA PRO A 65 -0.26 -2.00 6.19
C PRO A 65 0.81 -2.88 6.85
N THR A 66 0.73 -3.11 8.18
CA THR A 66 1.65 -4.00 8.88
C THR A 66 1.56 -5.45 8.42
N VAL A 67 0.34 -5.90 8.06
CA VAL A 67 0.10 -7.26 7.54
C VAL A 67 0.75 -7.41 6.18
N ARG A 68 0.71 -6.39 5.30
CA ARG A 68 1.41 -6.42 4.00
C ARG A 68 2.92 -6.62 4.14
N VAL A 69 3.52 -5.97 5.15
CA VAL A 69 4.94 -6.18 5.45
C VAL A 69 5.22 -7.62 5.90
N GLN A 70 4.35 -8.19 6.75
CA GLN A 70 4.48 -9.57 7.22
C GLN A 70 4.31 -10.57 6.07
N GLU A 71 3.32 -10.35 5.20
CA GLU A 71 3.11 -11.16 4.01
C GLU A 71 4.33 -11.11 3.08
N ALA A 72 4.85 -9.91 2.79
CA ALA A 72 6.03 -9.72 1.97
C ALA A 72 7.25 -10.49 2.54
N TRP A 73 7.48 -10.39 3.84
CA TRP A 73 8.55 -11.13 4.49
C TRP A 73 8.35 -12.63 4.37
N ARG A 74 7.15 -13.13 4.66
CA ARG A 74 6.81 -14.55 4.58
C ARG A 74 7.00 -15.12 3.17
N GLU A 75 6.57 -14.37 2.15
CA GLU A 75 6.68 -14.78 0.75
C GLU A 75 8.09 -14.60 0.17
N GLY A 76 9.04 -14.11 0.95
CA GLY A 76 10.45 -14.01 0.54
C GLY A 76 10.81 -12.76 -0.22
N LEU A 77 9.95 -11.73 -0.20
CA LEU A 77 10.24 -10.45 -0.84
C LEU A 77 11.28 -9.64 -0.05
N ASP A 78 12.04 -8.83 -0.73
CA ASP A 78 13.04 -7.93 -0.16
C ASP A 78 12.56 -6.49 -0.11
N ALA A 79 11.69 -6.10 -1.05
CA ALA A 79 11.12 -4.76 -1.11
C ALA A 79 9.66 -4.78 -1.54
N ILE A 80 8.89 -3.81 -1.04
CA ILE A 80 7.49 -3.57 -1.45
C ILE A 80 7.24 -2.08 -1.62
N ALA A 81 6.29 -1.73 -2.49
CA ALA A 81 5.74 -0.39 -2.54
C ALA A 81 4.28 -0.41 -2.06
N ILE A 82 3.94 0.46 -1.12
CA ILE A 82 2.55 0.70 -0.75
C ILE A 82 1.98 1.73 -1.73
N THR A 83 0.96 1.33 -2.47
CA THR A 83 0.40 2.09 -3.59
C THR A 83 -1.12 2.22 -3.46
N ASP A 84 -1.60 2.56 -2.27
CA ASP A 84 -3.03 2.80 -2.05
C ASP A 84 -3.58 3.84 -3.04
N HIS A 85 -4.82 3.63 -3.49
CA HIS A 85 -5.51 4.54 -4.40
C HIS A 85 -5.63 5.96 -3.83
N ILE A 86 -5.39 6.95 -4.67
CA ILE A 86 -5.66 8.35 -4.34
C ILE A 86 -7.18 8.61 -4.36
N GLU A 87 -7.88 8.21 -5.43
CA GLU A 87 -9.28 8.60 -5.65
C GLU A 87 -10.29 7.54 -5.19
N TYR A 88 -9.90 6.26 -5.21
CA TYR A 88 -10.78 5.16 -4.85
C TYR A 88 -10.51 4.64 -3.44
N ARG A 89 -11.27 5.17 -2.49
CA ARG A 89 -11.12 4.87 -1.05
C ARG A 89 -12.47 4.51 -0.43
N PRO A 90 -12.96 3.28 -0.63
CA PRO A 90 -14.27 2.85 -0.12
C PRO A 90 -14.37 2.94 1.41
N ASN A 91 -13.26 2.77 2.12
CA ASN A 91 -13.19 2.78 3.59
C ASN A 91 -12.92 4.16 4.20
N LYS A 92 -12.85 5.24 3.43
CA LYS A 92 -12.45 6.59 3.88
C LYS A 92 -13.24 7.19 5.05
N LYS A 93 -14.43 6.64 5.35
CA LYS A 93 -15.24 7.08 6.50
C LYS A 93 -14.79 6.46 7.83
N THR A 94 -14.01 5.39 7.78
CA THR A 94 -13.63 4.58 8.94
C THR A 94 -12.13 4.50 9.15
N VAL A 95 -11.34 4.88 8.16
CA VAL A 95 -9.88 4.88 8.21
C VAL A 95 -9.31 6.30 8.09
N ILE A 96 -8.04 6.45 8.42
CA ILE A 96 -7.30 7.71 8.31
C ILE A 96 -7.30 8.18 6.84
N THR A 97 -7.50 9.48 6.63
CA THR A 97 -7.59 10.07 5.28
C THR A 97 -6.24 10.53 4.72
N ASP A 98 -5.19 10.67 5.54
CA ASP A 98 -3.83 10.98 5.10
C ASP A 98 -3.30 9.87 4.18
N HIS A 99 -3.03 10.20 2.91
CA HIS A 99 -2.51 9.24 1.92
C HIS A 99 -1.08 8.75 2.23
N ASN A 100 -0.36 9.43 3.11
CA ASN A 100 0.97 8.98 3.53
C ASN A 100 0.92 7.95 4.69
N GLU A 101 -0.25 7.74 5.30
CA GLU A 101 -0.34 6.98 6.55
C GLU A 101 -0.05 5.50 6.36
N SER A 102 -0.53 4.90 5.27
CA SER A 102 -0.25 3.50 4.97
C SER A 102 1.25 3.23 4.84
N PHE A 103 1.98 4.14 4.18
CA PHE A 103 3.44 4.05 4.11
C PHE A 103 4.09 4.20 5.48
N LYS A 104 3.66 5.14 6.32
CA LYS A 104 4.25 5.36 7.66
C LYS A 104 4.10 4.10 8.52
N ILE A 105 2.89 3.53 8.56
CA ILE A 105 2.60 2.31 9.31
C ILE A 105 3.42 1.11 8.77
N ALA A 106 3.47 0.93 7.45
CA ALA A 106 4.25 -0.14 6.85
C ALA A 106 5.75 0.04 7.09
N LYS A 107 6.26 1.27 7.00
CA LYS A 107 7.68 1.59 7.21
C LYS A 107 8.12 1.28 8.64
N GLU A 108 7.33 1.63 9.64
CA GLU A 108 7.60 1.30 11.04
C GLU A 108 7.63 -0.24 11.23
N ALA A 109 6.63 -0.95 10.71
CA ALA A 109 6.59 -2.40 10.79
C ALA A 109 7.77 -3.07 10.08
N SER A 110 8.27 -2.48 9.00
CA SER A 110 9.34 -3.05 8.17
C SER A 110 10.68 -3.20 8.89
N GLU A 111 10.93 -2.37 9.89
CA GLU A 111 12.17 -2.42 10.69
C GLU A 111 12.37 -3.77 11.36
N LYS A 112 11.29 -4.39 11.82
CA LYS A 112 11.31 -5.73 12.43
C LYS A 112 11.66 -6.84 11.43
N TYR A 113 11.28 -6.68 10.17
CA TYR A 113 11.37 -7.74 9.15
C TYR A 113 12.50 -7.53 8.14
N GLY A 114 13.16 -6.37 8.16
CA GLY A 114 14.19 -6.03 7.19
C GLY A 114 13.67 -5.88 5.75
N ILE A 115 12.38 -5.55 5.59
CA ILE A 115 11.77 -5.29 4.28
C ILE A 115 11.97 -3.82 3.91
N ILE A 116 12.39 -3.56 2.69
CA ILE A 116 12.44 -2.20 2.13
C ILE A 116 11.02 -1.79 1.76
N VAL A 117 10.50 -0.71 2.39
CA VAL A 117 9.20 -0.15 2.05
C VAL A 117 9.38 1.14 1.27
N ILE A 118 8.83 1.16 0.07
CA ILE A 118 8.83 2.30 -0.85
C ILE A 118 7.50 3.03 -0.73
N LYS A 119 7.56 4.36 -0.62
CA LYS A 119 6.36 5.19 -0.69
C LYS A 119 5.91 5.31 -2.13
N GLY A 120 4.65 4.94 -2.36
CA GLY A 120 3.97 5.10 -3.63
C GLY A 120 2.51 5.50 -3.42
N ALA A 121 1.81 5.67 -4.52
CA ALA A 121 0.37 5.83 -4.59
C ALA A 121 -0.13 5.44 -5.96
N GLU A 122 -1.38 5.01 -6.08
CA GLU A 122 -2.01 4.76 -7.36
C GLU A 122 -2.95 5.91 -7.73
N ILE A 123 -2.59 6.62 -8.79
CA ILE A 123 -3.46 7.61 -9.46
C ILE A 123 -4.50 6.82 -10.25
N THR A 124 -5.76 6.86 -9.80
CA THR A 124 -6.82 5.99 -10.28
C THR A 124 -7.78 6.73 -11.17
N ARG A 125 -7.77 6.45 -12.46
CA ARG A 125 -8.64 7.09 -13.44
C ARG A 125 -9.31 6.06 -14.36
N LYS A 126 -10.42 6.45 -14.93
CA LYS A 126 -11.08 5.67 -15.99
C LYS A 126 -10.26 5.76 -17.29
N LYS A 127 -10.48 4.81 -18.18
CA LYS A 127 -9.98 4.93 -19.57
C LYS A 127 -10.43 6.28 -20.19
N PRO A 128 -9.61 6.91 -21.01
CA PRO A 128 -8.42 6.36 -21.66
C PRO A 128 -7.15 6.34 -20.80
N LEU A 129 -7.01 7.12 -19.74
CA LEU A 129 -5.77 7.17 -18.97
C LEU A 129 -5.49 5.86 -18.22
N GLY A 130 -6.49 5.31 -17.51
CA GLY A 130 -6.31 4.14 -16.66
C GLY A 130 -5.63 4.48 -15.33
N HIS A 131 -4.95 3.50 -14.76
CA HIS A 131 -4.32 3.57 -13.46
C HIS A 131 -2.80 3.70 -13.60
N MET A 132 -2.19 4.57 -12.80
CA MET A 132 -0.75 4.83 -12.80
C MET A 132 -0.20 4.72 -11.38
N ASN A 133 0.80 3.88 -11.16
CA ASN A 133 1.56 3.94 -9.91
C ASN A 133 2.61 5.03 -9.99
N ALA A 134 2.66 5.86 -8.95
CA ALA A 134 3.75 6.78 -8.69
C ALA A 134 4.59 6.21 -7.53
N LEU A 135 5.82 5.79 -7.79
CA LEU A 135 6.75 5.22 -6.81
C LEU A 135 7.81 6.23 -6.40
N PHE A 136 8.41 6.04 -5.22
CA PHE A 136 9.49 6.90 -4.68
C PHE A 136 9.09 8.36 -4.44
N ILE A 137 7.79 8.62 -4.30
CA ILE A 137 7.27 9.94 -3.99
C ILE A 137 7.52 10.32 -2.53
N THR A 138 7.51 11.62 -2.23
CA THR A 138 7.72 12.12 -0.86
C THR A 138 6.41 12.45 -0.14
N ASP A 139 5.38 12.88 -0.88
CA ASP A 139 4.06 13.23 -0.37
C ASP A 139 2.95 12.76 -1.31
N ALA A 140 2.22 11.72 -0.89
CA ALA A 140 1.08 11.18 -1.63
C ALA A 140 -0.15 12.10 -1.58
N ASN A 141 -0.32 12.92 -0.53
CA ASN A 141 -1.46 13.85 -0.44
C ASN A 141 -1.42 14.90 -1.56
N ALA A 142 -0.23 15.29 -2.02
CA ALA A 142 -0.09 16.24 -3.10
C ALA A 142 -0.68 15.75 -4.45
N LEU A 143 -0.88 14.43 -4.59
CA LEU A 143 -1.47 13.82 -5.78
C LEU A 143 -2.99 13.91 -5.81
N GLU A 144 -3.65 14.28 -4.69
CA GLU A 144 -5.11 14.42 -4.62
C GLU A 144 -5.56 15.71 -5.34
N VAL A 145 -5.43 15.73 -6.66
CA VAL A 145 -5.82 16.83 -7.53
C VAL A 145 -6.84 16.35 -8.57
N LYS A 146 -7.60 17.28 -9.11
CA LYS A 146 -8.69 16.98 -10.04
C LYS A 146 -8.19 16.48 -11.40
N ASP A 147 -7.16 17.12 -11.92
CA ASP A 147 -6.54 16.79 -13.19
C ASP A 147 -5.52 15.65 -13.02
N PRO A 148 -5.72 14.50 -13.68
CA PRO A 148 -4.79 13.38 -13.57
C PRO A 148 -3.42 13.66 -14.18
N LEU A 149 -3.33 14.50 -15.19
CA LEU A 149 -2.05 14.88 -15.78
C LEU A 149 -1.25 15.74 -14.82
N GLN A 150 -1.93 16.62 -14.07
CA GLN A 150 -1.32 17.38 -12.98
C GLN A 150 -0.82 16.44 -11.86
N ALA A 151 -1.58 15.40 -11.51
CA ALA A 151 -1.13 14.41 -10.52
C ALA A 151 0.16 13.72 -10.94
N ILE A 152 0.28 13.34 -12.22
CA ILE A 152 1.50 12.75 -12.80
C ILE A 152 2.65 13.77 -12.73
N ASP A 153 2.41 15.02 -13.09
CA ASP A 153 3.44 16.08 -13.04
C ASP A 153 3.93 16.33 -11.60
N ILE A 154 3.03 16.30 -10.64
CA ILE A 154 3.39 16.40 -9.21
C ILE A 154 4.22 15.20 -8.78
N ALA A 155 3.84 13.97 -9.17
CA ALA A 155 4.63 12.78 -8.88
C ALA A 155 6.06 12.89 -9.47
N ARG A 156 6.18 13.31 -10.73
CA ARG A 156 7.48 13.54 -11.40
C ARG A 156 8.29 14.62 -10.71
N SER A 157 7.67 15.72 -10.29
CA SER A 157 8.38 16.82 -9.58
C SER A 157 8.97 16.38 -8.24
N GLN A 158 8.43 15.32 -7.64
CA GLN A 158 8.94 14.69 -6.43
C GLN A 158 10.07 13.66 -6.72
N GLY A 159 10.47 13.48 -7.96
CA GLY A 159 11.41 12.43 -8.38
C GLY A 159 10.76 11.05 -8.54
N GLY A 160 9.44 11.00 -8.58
CA GLY A 160 8.68 9.76 -8.69
C GLY A 160 8.91 9.02 -10.00
N TYR A 161 8.89 7.70 -9.95
CA TYR A 161 8.87 6.78 -11.07
C TYR A 161 7.41 6.42 -11.36
N VAL A 162 6.93 6.62 -12.58
CA VAL A 162 5.52 6.44 -12.94
C VAL A 162 5.35 5.24 -13.86
N LEU A 163 4.49 4.29 -13.44
CA LEU A 163 4.16 3.09 -14.21
C LEU A 163 2.68 3.10 -14.61
N TRP A 164 2.40 2.65 -15.83
CA TRP A 164 1.04 2.35 -16.25
C TRP A 164 0.64 0.94 -15.81
N ASN A 165 -0.34 0.85 -14.91
CA ASN A 165 -0.78 -0.39 -14.31
C ASN A 165 -1.77 -1.14 -15.21
N HIS A 166 -1.76 -2.49 -15.14
CA HIS A 166 -2.77 -3.42 -15.65
C HIS A 166 -3.62 -2.88 -16.83
N PRO A 167 -3.00 -2.59 -17.99
CA PRO A 167 -3.65 -1.85 -19.10
C PRO A 167 -4.90 -2.54 -19.65
N GLY A 168 -5.08 -3.84 -19.41
CA GLY A 168 -6.25 -4.60 -19.83
C GLY A 168 -7.46 -4.48 -18.91
N TRP A 169 -7.30 -3.98 -17.69
CA TRP A 169 -8.39 -3.89 -16.73
C TRP A 169 -9.31 -2.69 -17.02
N PRO A 170 -10.66 -2.76 -16.80
CA PRO A 170 -11.42 -3.93 -16.29
C PRO A 170 -11.94 -4.88 -17.36
N ASP A 171 -11.80 -4.58 -18.62
CA ASP A 171 -12.48 -5.25 -19.76
C ASP A 171 -11.56 -6.17 -20.58
N ASN A 172 -10.38 -6.50 -20.05
CA ASN A 172 -9.34 -7.32 -20.70
C ASN A 172 -8.90 -6.79 -22.09
N ASN A 173 -9.03 -5.49 -22.31
CA ASN A 173 -8.63 -4.82 -23.54
C ASN A 173 -7.49 -3.84 -23.28
N SER A 174 -6.26 -4.27 -23.58
CA SER A 174 -5.03 -3.47 -23.42
C SER A 174 -4.82 -2.50 -24.57
N THR A 175 -5.73 -1.55 -24.74
CA THR A 175 -5.63 -0.54 -25.79
C THR A 175 -4.67 0.58 -25.36
N ILE A 176 -3.65 0.84 -26.16
CA ILE A 176 -2.82 2.06 -26.04
C ILE A 176 -3.60 3.20 -26.66
N TYR A 177 -3.86 4.24 -25.88
CA TYR A 177 -4.50 5.47 -26.31
C TYR A 177 -3.45 6.56 -26.55
N GLU A 178 -3.78 7.57 -27.33
CA GLU A 178 -2.92 8.70 -27.64
C GLU A 178 -2.31 9.34 -26.39
N VAL A 179 -3.08 9.46 -25.31
CA VAL A 179 -2.58 10.00 -24.03
C VAL A 179 -1.39 9.22 -23.47
N HIS A 180 -1.35 7.89 -23.63
CA HIS A 180 -0.22 7.08 -23.18
C HIS A 180 1.03 7.34 -24.01
N GLU A 181 0.87 7.46 -25.34
CA GLU A 181 1.98 7.79 -26.24
C GLU A 181 2.54 9.19 -25.96
N GLU A 182 1.65 10.17 -25.71
CA GLU A 182 2.04 11.53 -25.36
C GLU A 182 2.80 11.58 -24.04
N LEU A 183 2.31 10.88 -23.00
CA LEU A 183 2.97 10.79 -21.71
C LEU A 183 4.34 10.12 -21.82
N LEU A 184 4.45 9.05 -22.60
CA LEU A 184 5.73 8.36 -22.82
C LEU A 184 6.71 9.24 -23.58
N LYS A 185 6.28 9.87 -24.68
CA LYS A 185 7.09 10.80 -25.46
C LYS A 185 7.57 12.01 -24.64
N ALA A 186 6.74 12.46 -23.71
CA ALA A 186 7.06 13.55 -22.79
C ALA A 186 7.94 13.13 -21.58
N GLY A 187 8.28 11.83 -21.45
CA GLY A 187 9.02 11.29 -20.32
C GLY A 187 8.26 11.38 -18.99
N LYS A 188 6.93 11.36 -19.02
CA LYS A 188 6.06 11.46 -17.85
C LYS A 188 5.69 10.10 -17.26
N ILE A 189 5.77 9.03 -18.05
CA ILE A 189 5.70 7.64 -17.61
C ILE A 189 6.99 6.91 -17.99
N ASP A 190 7.42 5.99 -17.13
CA ASP A 190 8.70 5.28 -17.26
C ASP A 190 8.50 3.83 -17.73
N ALA A 191 7.33 3.23 -17.45
CA ALA A 191 6.97 1.86 -17.82
C ALA A 191 5.44 1.67 -17.88
#